data_97c87c963331b80bb6bc86b4c7a99e26
#
_entry.id   97c87c963331b80bb6bc86b4c7a99e26
#
_cell.length_a   1.000
_cell.length_b   1.000
_cell.length_c   1.000
_cell.angle_alpha   90.00
_cell.angle_beta   90.00
_cell.angle_gamma   90.00
#
_symmetry.space_group_name_H-M   'P 1'
#
loop_
_entity.id
_entity.type
_entity.pdbx_description
1 polymer ?
#
loop_
_entity_poly.entity_id
_entity_poly.type
_entity_poly.pdbx_seq_one_letter_code
_entity_poly.pdbx_strand_id
1 'polypeptide(L)'
;MVKRVAKIFISLIYLIYLQVKFCFTKRSDAIYCTVIFYHSIPYDKIDRFKKQINILNKLTTPIPLSCEGSLNNKLRYSIVTFDDAFKSIINNAVPVLEKAKTPFALFIPAGQLDKNPGWLKDTGYKDEFEVVASAEELLRIPSKIATFGSHTINHYDLTQIKDNEALTEIKDSKKILESMLKREVNYFSFPYGRYTGKILDFCNEAGYTQVLGILPESPFTPLKSYIRGRIEVDPSDWYIEFIVKILGGYGWRTFSSSTKK
;
A
#
# COMPACT_ATOMS: atom_id res chain seq x y z
N MET A 1 -19.97 -2.67 15.26
CA MET A 1 -20.86 -2.70 14.07
C MET A 1 -21.34 -1.31 13.67
N VAL A 2 -21.97 -0.52 14.51
CA VAL A 2 -22.51 0.83 14.21
C VAL A 2 -21.47 1.78 13.59
N LYS A 3 -20.28 1.90 14.18
CA LYS A 3 -19.18 2.77 13.64
C LYS A 3 -18.73 2.36 12.23
N ARG A 4 -18.78 1.06 11.90
CA ARG A 4 -18.41 0.56 10.56
C ARG A 4 -19.47 0.95 9.53
N VAL A 5 -20.75 0.74 9.87
CA VAL A 5 -21.88 1.13 8.99
C VAL A 5 -21.87 2.64 8.73
N ALA A 6 -21.68 3.45 9.77
CA ALA A 6 -21.61 4.91 9.62
C ALA A 6 -20.44 5.34 8.68
N LYS A 7 -19.26 4.72 8.82
CA LYS A 7 -18.13 4.98 7.92
C LYS A 7 -18.48 4.63 6.46
N ILE A 8 -19.10 3.48 6.22
CA ILE A 8 -19.51 3.07 4.86
C ILE A 8 -20.53 4.08 4.29
N PHE A 9 -21.49 4.51 5.09
CA PHE A 9 -22.50 5.48 4.64
C PHE A 9 -21.89 6.83 4.25
N ILE A 10 -21.02 7.40 5.09
CA ILE A 10 -20.28 8.63 4.78
C ILE A 10 -19.43 8.45 3.51
N SER A 11 -18.79 7.29 3.40
CA SER A 11 -17.94 6.99 2.24
C SER A 11 -18.73 6.81 0.95
N LEU A 12 -19.97 6.33 1.01
CA LEU A 12 -20.88 6.27 -0.14
C LEU A 12 -21.28 7.68 -0.60
N ILE A 13 -21.61 8.57 0.33
CA ILE A 13 -21.90 9.99 0.01
C ILE A 13 -20.68 10.64 -0.66
N TYR A 14 -19.50 10.44 -0.08
CA TYR A 14 -18.26 10.96 -0.65
C TYR A 14 -17.97 10.36 -2.04
N LEU A 15 -18.25 9.08 -2.24
CA LEU A 15 -18.12 8.43 -3.54
C LEU A 15 -19.06 9.04 -4.58
N ILE A 16 -20.31 9.35 -4.23
CA ILE A 16 -21.24 10.06 -5.12
C ILE A 16 -20.65 11.43 -5.50
N TYR A 17 -20.15 12.18 -4.53
CA TYR A 17 -19.43 13.44 -4.80
C TYR A 17 -18.27 13.26 -5.78
N LEU A 18 -17.42 12.23 -5.60
CA LEU A 18 -16.33 11.94 -6.51
C LEU A 18 -16.82 11.56 -7.92
N GLN A 19 -17.94 10.83 -8.04
CA GLN A 19 -18.54 10.50 -9.34
C GLN A 19 -18.99 11.76 -10.07
N VAL A 20 -19.72 12.65 -9.38
CA VAL A 20 -20.17 13.95 -9.92
C VAL A 20 -18.95 14.75 -10.36
N LYS A 21 -17.95 14.88 -9.49
CA LYS A 21 -16.70 15.57 -9.81
C LYS A 21 -16.02 14.98 -11.06
N PHE A 22 -15.96 13.64 -11.16
CA PHE A 22 -15.37 12.94 -12.31
C PHE A 22 -16.11 13.25 -13.62
N CYS A 23 -17.44 13.42 -13.58
CA CYS A 23 -18.25 13.77 -14.75
C CYS A 23 -18.05 15.23 -15.19
N PHE A 24 -17.81 16.14 -14.24
CA PHE A 24 -17.72 17.58 -14.50
C PHE A 24 -16.28 18.12 -14.61
N THR A 25 -15.27 17.39 -14.13
CA THR A 25 -13.89 17.79 -14.39
C THR A 25 -13.66 17.70 -15.91
N LYS A 26 -13.60 18.89 -16.53
CA LYS A 26 -13.13 18.99 -17.91
C LYS A 26 -11.85 18.16 -18.00
N ARG A 27 -11.81 17.23 -18.93
CA ARG A 27 -10.76 16.27 -19.27
C ARG A 27 -9.33 16.86 -19.25
N SER A 28 -8.90 17.44 -18.13
CA SER A 28 -7.52 17.79 -17.90
C SER A 28 -6.89 16.58 -17.23
N ASP A 29 -5.89 16.06 -17.78
CA ASP A 29 -4.78 15.15 -17.36
C ASP A 29 -4.81 14.39 -16.02
N ALA A 30 -5.83 14.55 -15.18
CA ALA A 30 -5.96 13.87 -13.91
C ALA A 30 -6.43 12.42 -14.11
N ILE A 31 -5.50 11.49 -13.85
CA ILE A 31 -5.78 10.05 -13.86
C ILE A 31 -6.47 9.67 -12.55
N TYR A 32 -7.61 8.96 -12.66
CA TYR A 32 -8.30 8.41 -11.48
C TYR A 32 -7.60 7.12 -11.04
N CYS A 33 -6.88 7.15 -9.92
CA CYS A 33 -6.15 6.01 -9.39
C CYS A 33 -6.25 5.93 -7.86
N THR A 34 -6.67 4.78 -7.35
CA THR A 34 -6.72 4.48 -5.91
C THR A 34 -5.60 3.52 -5.55
N VAL A 35 -4.84 3.82 -4.49
CA VAL A 35 -3.82 2.92 -3.95
C VAL A 35 -4.39 2.24 -2.70
N ILE A 36 -4.38 0.91 -2.68
CA ILE A 36 -4.82 0.11 -1.54
C ILE A 36 -3.65 -0.68 -0.96
N PHE A 37 -3.73 -1.00 0.34
CA PHE A 37 -2.73 -1.85 0.97
C PHE A 37 -3.34 -2.90 1.89
N TYR A 38 -2.69 -4.06 1.93
CA TYR A 38 -2.92 -5.18 2.84
C TYR A 38 -1.67 -5.39 3.70
N HIS A 39 -1.82 -6.11 4.85
CA HIS A 39 -0.68 -6.62 5.63
C HIS A 39 -0.54 -8.13 5.43
N SER A 40 -1.58 -8.91 5.67
CA SER A 40 -1.55 -10.37 5.57
C SER A 40 -2.75 -10.92 4.81
N ILE A 41 -2.59 -12.12 4.26
CA ILE A 41 -3.70 -12.89 3.68
C ILE A 41 -3.73 -14.27 4.37
N PRO A 42 -4.44 -14.42 5.49
CA PRO A 42 -4.58 -15.71 6.19
C PRO A 42 -5.16 -16.78 5.28
N TYR A 43 -4.79 -18.04 5.53
CA TYR A 43 -5.21 -19.18 4.70
C TYR A 43 -6.74 -19.29 4.58
N ASP A 44 -7.46 -19.11 5.68
CA ASP A 44 -8.94 -19.15 5.72
C ASP A 44 -9.60 -17.95 4.97
N LYS A 45 -8.83 -16.96 4.54
CA LYS A 45 -9.30 -15.77 3.81
C LYS A 45 -8.95 -15.78 2.31
N ILE A 46 -8.27 -16.79 1.81
CA ILE A 46 -7.85 -16.85 0.39
C ILE A 46 -9.04 -16.67 -0.57
N ASP A 47 -10.16 -17.34 -0.33
CA ASP A 47 -11.31 -17.23 -1.22
C ASP A 47 -11.99 -15.86 -1.18
N ARG A 48 -11.95 -15.20 -0.02
CA ARG A 48 -12.42 -13.81 0.09
C ARG A 48 -11.49 -12.87 -0.66
N PHE A 49 -10.19 -13.05 -0.51
CA PHE A 49 -9.18 -12.28 -1.25
C PHE A 49 -9.33 -12.48 -2.77
N LYS A 50 -9.48 -13.72 -3.26
CA LYS A 50 -9.79 -13.99 -4.69
C LYS A 50 -11.00 -13.21 -5.18
N LYS A 51 -12.09 -13.18 -4.39
CA LYS A 51 -13.29 -12.41 -4.74
C LYS A 51 -13.01 -10.92 -4.76
N GLN A 52 -12.23 -10.38 -3.81
CA GLN A 52 -11.81 -8.98 -3.79
C GLN A 52 -10.99 -8.62 -5.04
N ILE A 53 -10.00 -9.43 -5.41
CA ILE A 53 -9.18 -9.20 -6.63
C ILE A 53 -10.04 -9.28 -7.90
N ASN A 54 -10.99 -10.20 -7.98
CA ASN A 54 -11.93 -10.26 -9.09
C ASN A 54 -12.83 -9.02 -9.19
N ILE A 55 -13.30 -8.49 -8.06
CA ILE A 55 -14.08 -7.24 -8.00
C ILE A 55 -13.20 -6.06 -8.43
N LEU A 56 -11.97 -5.98 -7.93
CA LEU A 56 -11.02 -4.93 -8.28
C LEU A 56 -10.77 -4.90 -9.79
N ASN A 57 -10.47 -6.05 -10.41
CA ASN A 57 -10.22 -6.17 -11.85
C ASN A 57 -11.45 -5.87 -12.72
N LYS A 58 -12.66 -6.04 -12.18
CA LYS A 58 -13.91 -5.67 -12.89
C LYS A 58 -14.20 -4.18 -12.83
N LEU A 59 -13.87 -3.51 -11.74
CA LEU A 59 -14.23 -2.12 -11.48
C LEU A 59 -13.11 -1.13 -11.77
N THR A 60 -11.87 -1.59 -11.83
CA THR A 60 -10.68 -0.80 -12.08
C THR A 60 -9.73 -1.53 -13.04
N THR A 61 -8.73 -0.82 -13.54
CA THR A 61 -7.60 -1.39 -14.26
C THR A 61 -6.39 -1.37 -13.33
N PRO A 62 -5.97 -2.52 -12.75
CA PRO A 62 -4.78 -2.57 -11.92
C PRO A 62 -3.52 -2.23 -12.72
N ILE A 63 -2.69 -1.37 -12.17
CA ILE A 63 -1.41 -0.97 -12.73
C ILE A 63 -0.28 -1.18 -11.72
N PRO A 64 0.95 -1.43 -12.17
CA PRO A 64 2.09 -1.48 -11.26
C PRO A 64 2.37 -0.10 -10.65
N LEU A 65 2.95 -0.07 -9.46
CA LEU A 65 3.38 1.17 -8.81
C LEU A 65 4.41 1.93 -9.67
N SER A 66 5.20 1.20 -10.44
CA SER A 66 6.19 1.72 -11.38
C SER A 66 5.62 2.17 -12.75
N CYS A 67 4.29 2.35 -12.85
CA CYS A 67 3.67 2.72 -14.12
C CYS A 67 4.08 4.13 -14.55
N GLU A 68 4.82 4.23 -15.66
CA GLU A 68 5.23 5.49 -16.28
C GLU A 68 4.52 5.79 -17.60
N GLY A 69 3.71 4.87 -18.08
CA GLY A 69 3.04 4.95 -19.36
C GLY A 69 1.92 6.01 -19.42
N SER A 70 1.55 6.38 -20.66
CA SER A 70 0.38 7.21 -20.90
C SER A 70 -0.90 6.42 -20.58
N LEU A 71 -1.67 6.90 -19.62
CA LEU A 71 -2.90 6.28 -19.17
C LEU A 71 -4.14 6.99 -19.74
N ASN A 72 -5.20 6.21 -19.97
CA ASN A 72 -6.47 6.74 -20.46
C ASN A 72 -7.26 7.37 -19.29
N ASN A 73 -7.50 8.67 -19.33
CA ASN A 73 -8.23 9.41 -18.30
C ASN A 73 -9.73 9.05 -18.17
N LYS A 74 -10.26 8.21 -19.07
CA LYS A 74 -11.64 7.69 -18.97
C LYS A 74 -11.73 6.42 -18.12
N LEU A 75 -10.61 5.79 -17.79
CA LEU A 75 -10.55 4.58 -17.01
C LEU A 75 -10.25 4.90 -15.55
N ARG A 76 -10.61 3.98 -14.66
CA ARG A 76 -10.24 3.99 -13.26
C ARG A 76 -9.13 3.00 -13.03
N TYR A 77 -8.10 3.43 -12.36
CA TYR A 77 -6.94 2.60 -12.04
C TYR A 77 -6.88 2.25 -10.56
N SER A 78 -6.19 1.19 -10.26
CA SER A 78 -5.86 0.82 -8.89
C SER A 78 -4.42 0.32 -8.82
N ILE A 79 -3.77 0.57 -7.67
CA ILE A 79 -2.47 0.00 -7.32
C ILE A 79 -2.68 -0.83 -6.06
N VAL A 80 -2.27 -2.10 -6.12
CA VAL A 80 -2.32 -3.01 -4.97
C VAL A 80 -0.96 -3.02 -4.31
N THR A 81 -0.93 -2.82 -3.00
CA THR A 81 0.31 -2.86 -2.22
C THR A 81 0.16 -3.76 -1.00
N PHE A 82 1.28 -4.27 -0.51
CA PHE A 82 1.38 -5.03 0.73
C PHE A 82 2.53 -4.48 1.56
N ASP A 83 2.31 -4.37 2.86
CA ASP A 83 3.36 -4.03 3.82
C ASP A 83 3.86 -5.31 4.53
N ASP A 84 4.97 -5.22 5.25
CA ASP A 84 5.57 -6.24 6.11
C ASP A 84 6.13 -7.50 5.41
N ALA A 85 5.77 -7.77 4.17
CA ALA A 85 6.24 -8.93 3.40
C ALA A 85 6.07 -10.29 4.11
N PHE A 86 4.94 -10.51 4.77
CA PHE A 86 4.67 -11.78 5.49
C PHE A 86 4.58 -12.99 4.55
N LYS A 87 4.94 -14.18 5.06
CA LYS A 87 4.85 -15.45 4.31
C LYS A 87 3.43 -15.75 3.82
N SER A 88 2.42 -15.31 4.53
CA SER A 88 1.02 -15.44 4.07
C SER A 88 0.76 -14.69 2.77
N ILE A 89 1.44 -13.56 2.51
CA ILE A 89 1.36 -12.86 1.22
C ILE A 89 1.96 -13.74 0.13
N ILE A 90 3.16 -14.29 0.36
CA ILE A 90 3.89 -15.10 -0.63
C ILE A 90 3.09 -16.35 -0.98
N ASN A 91 2.60 -17.05 0.04
CA ASN A 91 1.95 -18.36 -0.13
C ASN A 91 0.50 -18.25 -0.60
N ASN A 92 -0.23 -17.20 -0.19
CA ASN A 92 -1.67 -17.11 -0.37
C ASN A 92 -2.09 -16.01 -1.36
N ALA A 93 -1.41 -14.83 -1.34
CA ALA A 93 -1.78 -13.73 -2.21
C ALA A 93 -1.10 -13.82 -3.58
N VAL A 94 0.21 -14.07 -3.64
CA VAL A 94 0.98 -14.08 -4.89
C VAL A 94 0.37 -15.02 -5.94
N PRO A 95 0.03 -16.28 -5.66
CA PRO A 95 -0.58 -17.16 -6.65
C PRO A 95 -1.92 -16.66 -7.20
N VAL A 96 -2.69 -15.97 -6.36
CA VAL A 96 -3.97 -15.36 -6.78
C VAL A 96 -3.73 -14.19 -7.72
N LEU A 97 -2.77 -13.32 -7.38
CA LEU A 97 -2.41 -12.14 -8.18
C LEU A 97 -1.79 -12.53 -9.52
N GLU A 98 -0.92 -13.54 -9.55
CA GLU A 98 -0.36 -14.10 -10.78
C GLU A 98 -1.44 -14.61 -11.73
N LYS A 99 -2.33 -15.47 -11.21
CA LYS A 99 -3.46 -16.00 -11.99
C LYS A 99 -4.37 -14.90 -12.51
N ALA A 100 -4.59 -13.86 -11.71
CA ALA A 100 -5.42 -12.72 -12.06
C ALA A 100 -4.69 -11.67 -12.93
N LYS A 101 -3.39 -11.83 -13.17
CA LYS A 101 -2.51 -10.86 -13.85
C LYS A 101 -2.58 -9.47 -13.22
N THR A 102 -2.72 -9.42 -11.89
CA THR A 102 -2.83 -8.18 -11.12
C THR A 102 -1.47 -7.79 -10.58
N PRO A 103 -0.85 -6.71 -11.05
CA PRO A 103 0.43 -6.25 -10.51
C PRO A 103 0.26 -5.72 -9.08
N PHE A 104 1.34 -5.82 -8.28
CA PHE A 104 1.36 -5.34 -6.92
C PHE A 104 2.72 -4.80 -6.51
N ALA A 105 2.77 -4.05 -5.41
CA ALA A 105 4.02 -3.68 -4.75
C ALA A 105 4.11 -4.33 -3.37
N LEU A 106 5.32 -4.71 -2.95
CA LEU A 106 5.59 -5.34 -1.67
C LEU A 106 6.67 -4.54 -0.93
N PHE A 107 6.33 -4.01 0.24
CA PHE A 107 7.24 -3.24 1.09
C PHE A 107 7.84 -4.14 2.17
N ILE A 108 9.17 -4.19 2.21
CA ILE A 108 9.95 -5.22 2.90
C ILE A 108 10.74 -4.58 4.03
N PRO A 109 10.57 -5.01 5.31
CA PRO A 109 11.45 -4.64 6.41
C PRO A 109 12.76 -5.43 6.32
N ALA A 110 13.81 -4.77 5.76
CA ALA A 110 15.03 -5.40 5.26
C ALA A 110 15.83 -6.23 6.28
N GLY A 111 15.77 -5.87 7.57
CA GLY A 111 16.46 -6.57 8.66
C GLY A 111 15.60 -7.63 9.38
N GLN A 112 14.37 -7.85 8.93
CA GLN A 112 13.41 -8.71 9.63
C GLN A 112 13.08 -10.01 8.90
N LEU A 113 13.77 -10.29 7.80
CA LEU A 113 13.53 -11.52 7.01
C LEU A 113 13.68 -12.77 7.89
N ASP A 114 12.82 -13.76 7.64
CA ASP A 114 12.71 -15.02 8.41
C ASP A 114 12.43 -14.85 9.92
N LYS A 115 11.99 -13.67 10.35
CA LYS A 115 11.66 -13.41 11.75
C LYS A 115 10.16 -13.19 11.94
N ASN A 116 9.69 -13.44 13.16
CA ASN A 116 8.38 -12.96 13.57
C ASN A 116 8.41 -11.43 13.72
N PRO A 117 7.27 -10.74 13.47
CA PRO A 117 7.18 -9.30 13.55
C PRO A 117 7.32 -8.81 15.01
N GLY A 118 8.56 -8.54 15.44
CA GLY A 118 8.85 -8.08 16.78
C GLY A 118 8.07 -6.83 17.19
N TRP A 119 7.67 -6.00 16.24
CA TRP A 119 6.85 -4.80 16.43
C TRP A 119 5.37 -5.10 16.75
N LEU A 120 4.92 -6.35 16.55
CA LEU A 120 3.58 -6.81 16.90
C LEU A 120 3.56 -7.68 18.16
N LYS A 121 4.73 -7.98 18.75
CA LYS A 121 4.85 -8.85 19.90
C LYS A 121 3.99 -8.32 21.08
N ASP A 122 3.24 -9.21 21.71
CA ASP A 122 2.38 -8.94 22.87
C ASP A 122 1.31 -7.86 22.63
N THR A 123 1.03 -7.51 21.37
CA THR A 123 -0.01 -6.53 21.02
C THR A 123 -1.41 -7.15 20.89
N GLY A 124 -1.49 -8.47 20.74
CA GLY A 124 -2.73 -9.18 20.41
C GLY A 124 -3.24 -8.87 18.99
N TYR A 125 -2.39 -8.31 18.14
CA TYR A 125 -2.75 -8.06 16.74
C TYR A 125 -2.79 -9.38 15.97
N LYS A 126 -3.73 -9.54 15.05
CA LYS A 126 -3.96 -10.79 14.29
C LYS A 126 -2.73 -11.33 13.57
N ASP A 127 -1.81 -10.47 13.19
CA ASP A 127 -0.61 -10.80 12.40
C ASP A 127 0.63 -11.05 13.31
N GLU A 128 0.48 -11.07 14.63
CA GLU A 128 1.57 -11.26 15.61
C GLU A 128 2.36 -12.56 15.40
N PHE A 129 1.68 -13.60 14.88
CA PHE A 129 2.29 -14.92 14.65
C PHE A 129 2.75 -15.13 13.20
N GLU A 130 2.64 -14.11 12.35
CA GLU A 130 3.19 -14.15 11.00
C GLU A 130 4.73 -14.25 11.04
N VAL A 131 5.30 -14.59 9.91
CA VAL A 131 6.75 -14.57 9.70
C VAL A 131 7.03 -13.76 8.44
N VAL A 132 8.00 -12.88 8.49
CA VAL A 132 8.47 -12.15 7.31
C VAL A 132 9.12 -13.14 6.34
N ALA A 133 8.84 -13.01 5.06
CA ALA A 133 9.37 -13.90 4.04
C ALA A 133 10.91 -13.89 3.99
N SER A 134 11.51 -15.01 3.59
CA SER A 134 12.94 -15.11 3.36
C SER A 134 13.37 -14.42 2.06
N ALA A 135 14.66 -14.11 1.95
CA ALA A 135 15.23 -13.62 0.70
C ALA A 135 14.96 -14.55 -0.48
N GLU A 136 15.05 -15.88 -0.26
CA GLU A 136 14.81 -16.87 -1.27
C GLU A 136 13.35 -16.90 -1.74
N GLU A 137 12.39 -16.78 -0.82
CA GLU A 137 10.97 -16.68 -1.14
C GLU A 137 10.67 -15.40 -1.95
N LEU A 138 11.26 -14.27 -1.58
CA LEU A 138 11.11 -13.01 -2.30
C LEU A 138 11.69 -13.06 -3.72
N LEU A 139 12.85 -13.71 -3.91
CA LEU A 139 13.49 -13.86 -5.22
C LEU A 139 12.68 -14.74 -6.19
N ARG A 140 11.85 -15.65 -5.70
CA ARG A 140 10.96 -16.48 -6.52
C ARG A 140 9.76 -15.69 -7.09
N ILE A 141 9.45 -14.52 -6.56
CA ILE A 141 8.32 -13.72 -7.06
C ILE A 141 8.68 -13.14 -8.44
N PRO A 142 7.83 -13.37 -9.47
CA PRO A 142 8.10 -12.87 -10.80
C PRO A 142 8.15 -11.35 -10.88
N SER A 143 9.21 -10.81 -11.45
CA SER A 143 9.41 -9.35 -11.60
C SER A 143 8.35 -8.67 -12.47
N LYS A 144 7.66 -9.43 -13.32
CA LYS A 144 6.62 -8.90 -14.20
C LYS A 144 5.39 -8.40 -13.46
N ILE A 145 5.13 -8.93 -12.25
CA ILE A 145 3.92 -8.57 -11.48
C ILE A 145 4.24 -7.87 -10.16
N ALA A 146 5.47 -7.98 -9.66
CA ALA A 146 5.86 -7.42 -8.36
C ALA A 146 6.87 -6.30 -8.49
N THR A 147 6.55 -5.17 -7.86
CA THR A 147 7.47 -4.07 -7.57
C THR A 147 7.89 -4.17 -6.10
N PHE A 148 9.17 -4.14 -5.80
CA PHE A 148 9.64 -4.17 -4.42
C PHE A 148 9.94 -2.75 -3.92
N GLY A 149 9.60 -2.51 -2.65
CA GLY A 149 9.87 -1.29 -1.93
C GLY A 149 10.45 -1.58 -0.55
N SER A 150 11.00 -0.56 0.08
CA SER A 150 11.52 -0.64 1.44
C SER A 150 10.45 -0.30 2.48
N HIS A 151 10.52 -1.00 3.62
CA HIS A 151 9.74 -0.72 4.82
C HIS A 151 10.66 -0.54 6.03
N THR A 152 11.78 0.19 5.85
CA THR A 152 12.90 0.34 6.79
C THR A 152 13.72 -0.95 7.00
N ILE A 153 14.67 -0.92 7.93
CA ILE A 153 15.41 -2.12 8.35
C ILE A 153 14.60 -2.88 9.41
N ASN A 154 14.21 -2.18 10.49
CA ASN A 154 13.69 -2.79 11.71
C ASN A 154 12.21 -2.51 11.96
N HIS A 155 11.50 -1.89 11.02
CA HIS A 155 10.10 -1.49 11.15
C HIS A 155 9.88 -0.48 12.31
N TYR A 156 10.85 0.39 12.58
CA TYR A 156 10.70 1.41 13.62
C TYR A 156 9.75 2.54 13.21
N ASP A 157 9.03 3.08 14.19
CA ASP A 157 8.38 4.39 14.01
C ASP A 157 9.47 5.47 13.90
N LEU A 158 9.74 5.91 12.69
CA LEU A 158 10.82 6.85 12.39
C LEU A 158 10.65 8.19 13.12
N THR A 159 9.43 8.52 13.58
CA THR A 159 9.16 9.75 14.32
C THR A 159 9.51 9.63 15.81
N GLN A 160 9.84 8.44 16.29
CA GLN A 160 10.12 8.14 17.70
C GLN A 160 11.60 7.79 17.96
N ILE A 161 12.43 7.79 16.92
CA ILE A 161 13.87 7.52 17.02
C ILE A 161 14.68 8.77 16.64
N LYS A 162 15.98 8.76 16.90
CA LYS A 162 16.85 9.88 16.57
C LYS A 162 17.02 10.03 15.05
N ASP A 163 17.25 11.25 14.58
CA ASP A 163 17.39 11.56 13.16
C ASP A 163 18.45 10.73 12.44
N ASN A 164 19.60 10.51 13.08
CA ASN A 164 20.68 9.69 12.50
C ASN A 164 20.27 8.22 12.38
N GLU A 165 19.52 7.69 13.34
CA GLU A 165 18.96 6.33 13.28
C GLU A 165 17.90 6.23 12.17
N ALA A 166 16.99 7.23 12.09
CA ALA A 166 15.99 7.29 11.03
C ALA A 166 16.62 7.33 9.63
N LEU A 167 17.68 8.14 9.47
CA LEU A 167 18.43 8.21 8.21
C LEU A 167 19.08 6.86 7.86
N THR A 168 19.65 6.16 8.83
CA THR A 168 20.24 4.82 8.66
C THR A 168 19.14 3.80 8.27
N GLU A 169 18.02 3.77 9.00
CA GLU A 169 16.87 2.91 8.70
C GLU A 169 16.37 3.08 7.25
N ILE A 170 16.37 4.31 6.74
CA ILE A 170 15.94 4.65 5.38
C ILE A 170 16.98 4.30 4.33
N LYS A 171 18.22 4.77 4.48
CA LYS A 171 19.28 4.61 3.47
C LYS A 171 19.77 3.18 3.37
N ASP A 172 20.02 2.54 4.50
CA ASP A 172 20.65 1.23 4.48
C ASP A 172 19.65 0.13 4.15
N SER A 173 18.35 0.31 4.47
CA SER A 173 17.31 -0.61 4.00
C SER A 173 17.27 -0.72 2.47
N LYS A 174 17.43 0.42 1.75
CA LYS A 174 17.51 0.42 0.28
C LYS A 174 18.70 -0.41 -0.19
N LYS A 175 19.89 -0.14 0.34
CA LYS A 175 21.13 -0.84 -0.05
C LYS A 175 21.05 -2.35 0.22
N ILE A 176 20.53 -2.73 1.40
CA ILE A 176 20.36 -4.14 1.79
C ILE A 176 19.43 -4.83 0.79
N LEU A 177 18.26 -4.25 0.50
CA LEU A 177 17.29 -4.84 -0.42
C LEU A 177 17.81 -4.90 -1.84
N GLU A 178 18.45 -3.85 -2.35
CA GLU A 178 19.03 -3.84 -3.71
C GLU A 178 20.15 -4.88 -3.86
N SER A 179 21.01 -4.99 -2.85
CA SER A 179 22.07 -6.02 -2.84
C SER A 179 21.50 -7.43 -2.82
N MET A 180 20.45 -7.66 -2.03
CA MET A 180 19.83 -8.97 -1.85
C MET A 180 18.97 -9.38 -3.05
N LEU A 181 18.11 -8.48 -3.51
CA LEU A 181 17.13 -8.78 -4.56
C LEU A 181 17.70 -8.64 -5.98
N LYS A 182 18.88 -8.01 -6.12
CA LYS A 182 19.49 -7.65 -7.42
C LYS A 182 18.54 -6.85 -8.30
N ARG A 183 17.77 -5.95 -7.70
CA ARG A 183 16.77 -5.08 -8.32
C ARG A 183 16.82 -3.70 -7.70
N GLU A 184 16.45 -2.69 -8.44
CA GLU A 184 16.26 -1.34 -7.90
C GLU A 184 15.08 -1.28 -6.92
N VAL A 185 15.27 -0.54 -5.82
CA VAL A 185 14.26 -0.31 -4.77
C VAL A 185 13.98 1.19 -4.68
N ASN A 186 13.10 1.66 -5.55
CA ASN A 186 12.81 3.09 -5.74
C ASN A 186 11.61 3.59 -4.92
N TYR A 187 10.95 2.72 -4.17
CA TYR A 187 9.72 2.99 -3.41
C TYR A 187 9.92 2.72 -1.93
N PHE A 188 9.28 3.55 -1.09
CA PHE A 188 9.35 3.45 0.35
C PHE A 188 7.95 3.53 0.97
N SER A 189 7.65 2.71 1.98
CA SER A 189 6.46 2.82 2.81
C SER A 189 6.86 3.10 4.26
N PHE A 190 6.19 4.07 4.88
CA PHE A 190 6.45 4.42 6.28
C PHE A 190 5.80 3.42 7.23
N PRO A 191 6.55 2.79 8.15
CA PRO A 191 5.97 2.04 9.26
C PRO A 191 4.93 2.91 10.00
N TYR A 192 3.79 2.34 10.33
CA TYR A 192 2.66 3.06 10.96
C TYR A 192 2.13 4.25 10.15
N GLY A 193 2.64 4.48 8.94
CA GLY A 193 2.32 5.62 8.08
C GLY A 193 2.75 6.97 8.63
N ARG A 194 3.65 7.01 9.62
CA ARG A 194 4.09 8.22 10.31
C ARG A 194 5.37 8.78 9.71
N TYR A 195 5.40 10.08 9.47
CA TYR A 195 6.57 10.80 8.95
C TYR A 195 6.51 12.28 9.31
N THR A 196 7.67 12.93 9.23
CA THR A 196 7.84 14.39 9.31
C THR A 196 8.43 14.91 8.01
N GLY A 197 8.47 16.23 7.82
CA GLY A 197 9.14 16.84 6.66
C GLY A 197 10.61 16.39 6.55
N LYS A 198 11.32 16.32 7.68
CA LYS A 198 12.71 15.87 7.73
C LYS A 198 12.89 14.40 7.30
N ILE A 199 11.96 13.52 7.67
CA ILE A 199 11.97 12.12 7.24
C ILE A 199 11.72 12.03 5.71
N LEU A 200 10.86 12.89 5.15
CA LEU A 200 10.68 12.99 3.70
C LEU A 200 11.97 13.42 3.00
N ASP A 201 12.71 14.39 3.57
CA ASP A 201 14.00 14.82 3.04
C ASP A 201 15.00 13.66 3.05
N PHE A 202 15.05 12.85 4.13
CA PHE A 202 15.89 11.64 4.20
C PHE A 202 15.54 10.60 3.12
N CYS A 203 14.25 10.40 2.84
CA CYS A 203 13.83 9.50 1.77
C CYS A 203 14.26 10.01 0.39
N ASN A 204 14.16 11.32 0.16
CA ASN A 204 14.61 11.95 -1.08
C ASN A 204 16.13 11.84 -1.24
N GLU A 205 16.88 12.09 -0.17
CA GLU A 205 18.36 11.95 -0.09
C GLU A 205 18.81 10.51 -0.35
N ALA A 206 18.03 9.51 0.12
CA ALA A 206 18.27 8.10 -0.16
C ALA A 206 17.95 7.69 -1.61
N GLY A 207 17.35 8.59 -2.41
CA GLY A 207 17.02 8.34 -3.81
C GLY A 207 15.76 7.52 -4.03
N TYR A 208 14.80 7.55 -3.08
CA TYR A 208 13.48 7.02 -3.35
C TYR A 208 12.69 7.98 -4.25
N THR A 209 12.07 7.45 -5.28
CA THR A 209 11.32 8.24 -6.26
C THR A 209 9.88 8.53 -5.83
N GLN A 210 9.33 7.65 -4.98
CA GLN A 210 8.00 7.83 -4.41
C GLN A 210 7.92 7.17 -3.03
N VAL A 211 7.20 7.81 -2.11
CA VAL A 211 6.95 7.30 -0.76
C VAL A 211 5.45 7.18 -0.47
N LEU A 212 5.07 6.22 0.37
CA LEU A 212 3.69 5.87 0.64
C LEU A 212 3.35 5.99 2.13
N GLY A 213 2.28 6.76 2.40
CA GLY A 213 1.64 6.85 3.72
C GLY A 213 0.39 5.98 3.83
N ILE A 214 -0.25 5.99 5.00
CA ILE A 214 -1.49 5.24 5.27
C ILE A 214 -2.76 6.11 5.23
N LEU A 215 -2.64 7.44 5.14
CA LEU A 215 -3.81 8.30 5.03
C LEU A 215 -4.35 8.22 3.59
N PRO A 216 -5.63 7.86 3.41
CA PRO A 216 -6.22 7.86 2.09
C PRO A 216 -6.20 9.27 1.51
N GLU A 217 -6.01 9.38 0.22
CA GLU A 217 -6.04 10.64 -0.51
C GLU A 217 -7.11 10.64 -1.60
N SER A 218 -7.24 11.76 -2.29
CA SER A 218 -8.11 11.83 -3.47
C SER A 218 -7.58 10.90 -4.56
N PRO A 219 -8.43 10.08 -5.21
CA PRO A 219 -8.02 9.26 -6.35
C PRO A 219 -7.53 10.07 -7.55
N PHE A 220 -7.70 11.40 -7.53
CA PHE A 220 -7.19 12.31 -8.55
C PHE A 220 -5.79 12.87 -8.24
N THR A 221 -5.13 12.41 -7.17
CA THR A 221 -3.74 12.79 -6.90
C THR A 221 -2.85 12.29 -8.04
N PRO A 222 -1.95 13.14 -8.58
CA PRO A 222 -1.07 12.75 -9.66
C PRO A 222 -0.26 11.49 -9.34
N LEU A 223 -0.16 10.55 -10.29
CA LEU A 223 0.57 9.30 -10.08
C LEU A 223 2.04 9.50 -9.69
N LYS A 224 2.66 10.55 -10.20
CA LYS A 224 4.06 10.92 -9.93
C LYS A 224 4.23 11.80 -8.70
N SER A 225 3.19 12.02 -7.88
CA SER A 225 3.36 12.71 -6.60
C SER A 225 4.39 11.99 -5.73
N TYR A 226 5.35 12.72 -5.18
CA TYR A 226 6.42 12.13 -4.35
C TYR A 226 5.85 11.34 -3.18
N ILE A 227 4.85 11.89 -2.50
CA ILE A 227 4.12 11.17 -1.46
C ILE A 227 2.72 10.79 -1.94
N ARG A 228 2.32 9.55 -1.67
CA ARG A 228 0.98 9.06 -1.94
C ARG A 228 0.34 8.42 -0.71
N GLY A 229 -0.93 8.75 -0.52
CA GLY A 229 -1.76 8.12 0.47
C GLY A 229 -2.34 6.79 -0.02
N ARG A 230 -2.74 5.93 0.92
CA ARG A 230 -3.29 4.61 0.64
C ARG A 230 -4.54 4.35 1.48
N ILE A 231 -5.35 3.43 1.02
CA ILE A 231 -6.53 2.95 1.74
C ILE A 231 -6.25 1.54 2.24
N GLU A 232 -6.31 1.35 3.55
CA GLU A 232 -6.22 0.02 4.15
C GLU A 232 -7.43 -0.83 3.75
N VAL A 233 -7.16 -2.05 3.32
CA VAL A 233 -8.14 -3.08 3.01
C VAL A 233 -7.79 -4.38 3.73
N ASP A 234 -8.82 -5.15 4.07
CA ASP A 234 -8.66 -6.43 4.74
C ASP A 234 -9.48 -7.50 4.01
N PRO A 235 -8.99 -8.76 3.90
CA PRO A 235 -9.78 -9.83 3.32
C PRO A 235 -11.14 -10.04 4.00
N SER A 236 -11.30 -9.60 5.26
CA SER A 236 -12.57 -9.64 6.01
C SER A 236 -13.46 -8.42 5.78
N ASP A 237 -13.07 -7.46 4.96
CA ASP A 237 -13.93 -6.35 4.59
C ASP A 237 -15.23 -6.85 3.93
N TRP A 238 -16.35 -6.23 4.25
CA TRP A 238 -17.57 -6.49 3.50
C TRP A 238 -17.37 -6.08 2.05
N TYR A 239 -17.95 -6.82 1.11
CA TYR A 239 -17.73 -6.51 -0.32
C TYR A 239 -18.14 -5.09 -0.70
N ILE A 240 -19.24 -4.58 -0.12
CA ILE A 240 -19.63 -3.17 -0.34
C ILE A 240 -18.59 -2.20 0.22
N GLU A 241 -18.03 -2.48 1.38
CA GLU A 241 -16.95 -1.66 1.96
C GLU A 241 -15.71 -1.68 1.08
N PHE A 242 -15.30 -2.87 0.62
CA PHE A 242 -14.18 -3.04 -0.30
C PHE A 242 -14.42 -2.26 -1.61
N ILE A 243 -15.60 -2.38 -2.21
CA ILE A 243 -15.96 -1.62 -3.43
C ILE A 243 -15.83 -0.12 -3.20
N VAL A 244 -16.37 0.38 -2.10
CA VAL A 244 -16.28 1.81 -1.77
C VAL A 244 -14.84 2.26 -1.55
N LYS A 245 -14.00 1.41 -0.93
CA LYS A 245 -12.57 1.67 -0.73
C LYS A 245 -11.82 1.77 -2.06
N ILE A 246 -11.95 0.78 -2.94
CA ILE A 246 -11.23 0.77 -4.23
C ILE A 246 -11.70 1.86 -5.20
N LEU A 247 -12.91 2.36 -5.02
CA LEU A 247 -13.44 3.51 -5.74
C LEU A 247 -13.13 4.86 -5.05
N GLY A 248 -12.19 4.90 -4.10
CA GLY A 248 -11.73 6.12 -3.46
C GLY A 248 -12.69 6.75 -2.46
N GLY A 249 -13.79 6.05 -2.11
CA GLY A 249 -14.82 6.58 -1.22
C GLY A 249 -14.35 6.90 0.21
N TYR A 250 -13.18 6.41 0.63
CA TYR A 250 -12.59 6.70 1.95
C TYR A 250 -11.67 7.93 1.96
N GLY A 251 -11.46 8.61 0.82
CA GLY A 251 -10.61 9.81 0.72
C GLY A 251 -11.04 10.98 1.62
N TRP A 252 -12.28 11.01 2.12
CA TRP A 252 -12.73 12.01 3.08
C TRP A 252 -11.97 11.97 4.42
N ARG A 253 -11.33 10.85 4.76
CA ARG A 253 -10.60 10.68 6.02
C ARG A 253 -9.37 11.58 6.14
N THR A 254 -8.82 12.07 5.03
CA THR A 254 -7.75 13.07 5.05
C THR A 254 -8.20 14.38 5.68
N PHE A 255 -9.44 14.77 5.47
CA PHE A 255 -9.99 16.02 6.05
C PHE A 255 -10.14 15.94 7.57
N SER A 256 -10.36 14.73 8.13
CA SER A 256 -10.53 14.56 9.57
C SER A 256 -9.20 14.48 10.33
N SER A 257 -8.08 14.24 9.66
CA SER A 257 -6.75 14.15 10.27
C SER A 257 -6.04 15.50 10.34
N SER A 258 -6.36 16.44 9.45
CA SER A 258 -5.81 17.81 9.45
C SER A 258 -6.31 18.69 10.61
N THR A 259 -7.35 18.26 11.33
CA THR A 259 -7.89 18.96 12.52
C THR A 259 -7.28 18.49 13.84
N LYS A 260 -6.28 17.61 13.82
CA LYS A 260 -5.57 17.10 15.01
C LYS A 260 -4.07 17.44 14.93
N LYS A 261 -3.75 18.69 14.61
CA LYS A 261 -2.42 19.25 14.83
C LYS A 261 -2.43 20.12 16.07
#